data_f740115255ec536d0eb6ea9cb4dea7f9
#
_entry.id   f740115255ec536d0eb6ea9cb4dea7f9
#
_cell.length_a   1.000
_cell.length_b   1.000
_cell.length_c   1.000
_cell.angle_alpha   90.00
_cell.angle_beta   90.00
_cell.angle_gamma   90.00
#
_symmetry.space_group_name_H-M   'P 1'
#
loop_
_entity.id
_entity.type
_entity.pdbx_description
1 polymer ?
#
loop_
_entity_poly.entity_id
_entity_poly.type
_entity_poly.pdbx_seq_one_letter_code
_entity_poly.pdbx_strand_id
1 'polypeptide(L)'
;MEGIRFAQDVIEGTANILLLKDDGSLIAARDKLGRIPVVIGKNEDGYCVTFESFAAHKTGYGIERELGPGEIVHVTPDGVTQLAPPGEKMRICSFLWSYYGYPTSSYEGTNVEIMRYRNGQIMAKEDMEKGITEELDYVSGVPDSGTPHAIGYANESDVPFARPYIKYTPTWARSFTPQSQTERSRIAKMKQIAIHELIEDKNLLFVDDSIVRGTQLKETVDFLYDNGAKSVHMRSACPPIMYKCKYLNFSRSTSEMDLITRRTILELEGHEGFNHLDEYSRSDTERGQNLRRAICEKFHFSSLEFQSLEGVIESIGMDPCKLCTYCWNGKE
;
A
#
# COMPACT_ATOMS: atom_id res chain seq x y z
N MET A 1 5.62 -33.02 -6.17
CA MET A 1 6.57 -31.96 -6.55
C MET A 1 6.34 -31.48 -7.98
N GLU A 2 6.25 -32.37 -8.97
CA GLU A 2 6.03 -32.00 -10.38
C GLU A 2 4.75 -31.16 -10.59
N GLY A 3 3.62 -31.53 -9.95
CA GLY A 3 2.40 -30.75 -10.04
C GLY A 3 2.49 -29.32 -9.47
N ILE A 4 3.29 -29.11 -8.43
CA ILE A 4 3.53 -27.77 -7.88
C ILE A 4 4.37 -26.93 -8.84
N ARG A 5 5.43 -27.51 -9.41
CA ARG A 5 6.24 -26.82 -10.43
C ARG A 5 5.43 -26.49 -11.67
N PHE A 6 4.62 -27.44 -12.14
CA PHE A 6 3.73 -27.19 -13.25
C PHE A 6 2.75 -26.04 -12.96
N ALA A 7 2.17 -25.99 -11.74
CA ALA A 7 1.30 -24.88 -11.35
C ALA A 7 2.06 -23.54 -11.31
N GLN A 8 3.27 -23.51 -10.77
CA GLN A 8 4.13 -22.30 -10.78
C GLN A 8 4.48 -21.83 -12.20
N ASP A 9 4.55 -22.74 -13.17
CA ASP A 9 4.92 -22.39 -14.54
C ASP A 9 3.72 -21.92 -15.39
N VAL A 10 2.52 -22.44 -15.15
CA VAL A 10 1.33 -22.13 -15.97
C VAL A 10 0.47 -21.00 -15.41
N ILE A 11 0.58 -20.71 -14.11
CA ILE A 11 -0.21 -19.64 -13.49
C ILE A 11 0.41 -18.27 -13.82
N GLU A 12 -0.31 -17.48 -14.60
CA GLU A 12 -0.01 -16.06 -14.76
C GLU A 12 -0.49 -15.31 -13.51
N GLY A 13 0.43 -14.95 -12.62
CA GLY A 13 0.08 -14.29 -11.37
C GLY A 13 0.95 -14.75 -10.24
N THR A 14 0.38 -14.86 -9.05
CA THR A 14 1.06 -15.30 -7.83
C THR A 14 0.38 -16.53 -7.26
N ALA A 15 1.14 -17.57 -6.99
CA ALA A 15 0.65 -18.79 -6.37
C ALA A 15 1.63 -19.30 -5.31
N ASN A 16 1.41 -18.92 -4.05
CA ASN A 16 2.01 -19.61 -2.93
C ASN A 16 1.13 -20.83 -2.59
N ILE A 17 1.76 -21.97 -2.38
CA ILE A 17 1.04 -23.24 -2.15
C ILE A 17 1.48 -23.83 -0.82
N LEU A 18 0.50 -24.10 0.05
CA LEU A 18 0.66 -24.89 1.27
C LEU A 18 -0.20 -26.15 1.11
N LEU A 19 0.46 -27.31 1.07
CA LEU A 19 -0.20 -28.60 0.90
C LEU A 19 0.02 -29.45 2.14
N LEU A 20 -1.02 -29.63 2.94
CA LEU A 20 -1.03 -30.55 4.07
C LEU A 20 -1.24 -31.99 3.55
N LYS A 21 -0.35 -32.90 3.98
CA LYS A 21 -0.40 -34.31 3.67
C LYS A 21 -1.13 -35.09 4.76
N ASP A 22 -1.52 -36.32 4.43
CA ASP A 22 -2.20 -37.25 5.33
C ASP A 22 -1.32 -37.72 6.51
N ASP A 23 0.01 -37.68 6.36
CA ASP A 23 0.97 -37.97 7.41
C ASP A 23 1.21 -36.76 8.35
N GLY A 24 0.50 -35.64 8.16
CA GLY A 24 0.65 -34.42 8.93
C GLY A 24 1.80 -33.53 8.49
N SER A 25 2.62 -33.96 7.52
CA SER A 25 3.67 -33.12 6.95
C SER A 25 3.10 -32.09 5.98
N LEU A 26 3.86 -31.00 5.75
CA LEU A 26 3.45 -29.89 4.91
C LEU A 26 4.44 -29.69 3.76
N ILE A 27 3.95 -29.50 2.54
CA ILE A 27 4.76 -28.97 1.45
C ILE A 27 4.44 -27.47 1.31
N ALA A 28 5.46 -26.64 1.40
CA ALA A 28 5.36 -25.20 1.20
C ALA A 28 6.13 -24.79 -0.05
N ALA A 29 5.49 -24.01 -0.91
CA ALA A 29 6.08 -23.50 -2.13
C ALA A 29 5.81 -22.00 -2.27
N ARG A 30 6.86 -21.22 -2.47
CA ARG A 30 6.76 -19.81 -2.79
C ARG A 30 6.54 -19.62 -4.30
N ASP A 31 5.76 -18.63 -4.67
CA ASP A 31 5.56 -18.18 -6.06
C ASP A 31 6.88 -18.06 -6.84
N LYS A 32 6.83 -18.36 -8.14
CA LYS A 32 8.00 -18.40 -9.03
C LYS A 32 8.89 -17.16 -8.98
N LEU A 33 8.30 -15.99 -8.82
CA LEU A 33 9.02 -14.71 -8.70
C LEU A 33 9.03 -14.14 -7.26
N GLY A 34 8.50 -14.89 -6.30
CA GLY A 34 8.51 -14.50 -4.90
C GLY A 34 7.70 -13.25 -4.58
N ARG A 35 6.62 -12.97 -5.33
CA ARG A 35 5.82 -11.74 -5.17
C ARG A 35 5.18 -11.58 -3.81
N ILE A 36 4.87 -12.68 -3.14
CA ILE A 36 4.42 -12.72 -1.74
C ILE A 36 5.40 -13.59 -0.96
N PRO A 37 5.74 -13.23 0.29
CA PRO A 37 6.63 -14.03 1.12
C PRO A 37 6.00 -15.36 1.52
N VAL A 38 6.84 -16.34 1.83
CA VAL A 38 6.51 -17.56 2.58
C VAL A 38 7.55 -17.69 3.67
N VAL A 39 7.09 -17.68 4.91
CA VAL A 39 7.94 -17.63 6.12
C VAL A 39 7.87 -18.96 6.82
N ILE A 40 9.03 -19.50 7.20
CA ILE A 40 9.17 -20.65 8.07
C ILE A 40 9.49 -20.14 9.49
N GLY A 41 8.64 -20.49 10.43
CA GLY A 41 8.88 -20.26 11.85
C GLY A 41 9.20 -21.56 12.58
N LYS A 42 9.95 -21.45 13.68
CA LYS A 42 10.38 -22.57 14.51
C LYS A 42 10.25 -22.26 15.99
N ASN A 43 9.87 -23.25 16.78
CA ASN A 43 9.96 -23.27 18.24
C ASN A 43 10.33 -24.67 18.73
N GLU A 44 10.20 -24.94 20.03
CA GLU A 44 10.51 -26.26 20.65
C GLU A 44 9.54 -27.35 20.20
N ASP A 45 8.29 -27.00 19.85
CA ASP A 45 7.25 -27.93 19.44
C ASP A 45 7.28 -28.28 17.93
N GLY A 46 8.07 -27.57 17.13
CA GLY A 46 8.20 -27.82 15.69
C GLY A 46 8.20 -26.57 14.82
N TYR A 47 7.54 -26.66 13.67
CA TYR A 47 7.58 -25.63 12.62
C TYR A 47 6.20 -25.10 12.29
N CYS A 48 6.14 -23.83 11.90
CA CYS A 48 4.97 -23.23 11.26
C CYS A 48 5.33 -22.65 9.89
N VAL A 49 4.35 -22.53 9.01
CA VAL A 49 4.49 -21.86 7.71
C VAL A 49 3.40 -20.80 7.59
N THR A 50 3.79 -19.60 7.22
CA THR A 50 2.88 -18.46 7.11
C THR A 50 3.30 -17.51 5.98
N PHE A 51 2.41 -16.61 5.56
CA PHE A 51 2.69 -15.56 4.59
C PHE A 51 3.02 -14.20 5.24
N GLU A 52 2.88 -14.13 6.57
CA GLU A 52 3.09 -12.94 7.37
C GLU A 52 3.98 -13.27 8.57
N SER A 53 5.12 -12.61 8.70
CA SER A 53 6.07 -12.93 9.79
C SER A 53 5.47 -12.66 11.18
N PHE A 54 4.57 -11.67 11.32
CA PHE A 54 3.90 -11.42 12.59
C PHE A 54 3.08 -12.63 13.08
N ALA A 55 2.50 -13.41 12.16
CA ALA A 55 1.66 -14.55 12.51
C ALA A 55 2.49 -15.65 13.22
N ALA A 56 3.71 -15.89 12.78
CA ALA A 56 4.65 -16.79 13.45
C ALA A 56 4.95 -16.29 14.88
N HIS A 57 5.34 -15.02 15.04
CA HIS A 57 5.59 -14.44 16.35
C HIS A 57 4.35 -14.49 17.27
N LYS A 58 3.17 -14.18 16.73
CA LYS A 58 1.91 -14.17 17.50
C LYS A 58 1.54 -15.56 18.04
N THR A 59 1.97 -16.62 17.35
CA THR A 59 1.72 -18.00 17.74
C THR A 59 2.90 -18.66 18.47
N GLY A 60 3.92 -17.86 18.85
CA GLY A 60 5.04 -18.35 19.68
C GLY A 60 6.19 -18.98 18.88
N TYR A 61 6.28 -18.70 17.58
CA TYR A 61 7.39 -19.17 16.74
C TYR A 61 8.36 -18.02 16.44
N GLY A 62 9.66 -18.32 16.53
CA GLY A 62 10.72 -17.47 15.99
C GLY A 62 10.82 -17.66 14.47
N ILE A 63 11.18 -16.60 13.73
CA ILE A 63 11.42 -16.74 12.29
C ILE A 63 12.74 -17.49 12.08
N GLU A 64 12.68 -18.60 11.36
CA GLU A 64 13.87 -19.34 10.96
C GLU A 64 14.41 -18.81 9.63
N ARG A 65 13.53 -18.69 8.61
CA ARG A 65 13.88 -18.09 7.32
C ARG A 65 12.65 -17.79 6.46
N GLU A 66 12.86 -17.01 5.42
CA GLU A 66 11.91 -16.86 4.29
C GLU A 66 12.34 -17.76 3.13
N LEU A 67 11.37 -18.35 2.41
CA LEU A 67 11.67 -19.11 1.19
C LEU A 67 12.05 -18.15 0.07
N GLY A 68 13.00 -18.55 -0.77
CA GLY A 68 13.35 -17.82 -1.99
C GLY A 68 12.31 -18.00 -3.11
N PRO A 69 12.43 -17.23 -4.23
CA PRO A 69 11.50 -17.31 -5.36
C PRO A 69 11.43 -18.72 -5.93
N GLY A 70 10.21 -19.27 -6.08
CA GLY A 70 10.01 -20.63 -6.63
C GLY A 70 10.50 -21.77 -5.76
N GLU A 71 11.04 -21.49 -4.57
CA GLU A 71 11.53 -22.52 -3.65
C GLU A 71 10.40 -23.39 -3.14
N ILE A 72 10.68 -24.70 -3.04
CA ILE A 72 9.74 -25.70 -2.51
C ILE A 72 10.42 -26.46 -1.38
N VAL A 73 9.76 -26.57 -0.23
CA VAL A 73 10.24 -27.29 0.93
C VAL A 73 9.21 -28.29 1.45
N HIS A 74 9.71 -29.35 2.09
CA HIS A 74 8.94 -30.30 2.88
C HIS A 74 9.21 -30.00 4.36
N VAL A 75 8.16 -29.75 5.10
CA VAL A 75 8.20 -29.40 6.52
C VAL A 75 7.59 -30.56 7.31
N THR A 76 8.35 -31.08 8.26
CA THR A 76 7.97 -32.12 9.21
C THR A 76 8.21 -31.62 10.64
N PRO A 77 7.71 -32.28 11.68
CA PRO A 77 8.09 -31.93 13.05
C PRO A 77 9.60 -31.93 13.30
N ASP A 78 10.33 -32.80 12.59
CA ASP A 78 11.76 -33.03 12.80
C ASP A 78 12.65 -32.05 12.01
N GLY A 79 12.09 -31.37 10.98
CA GLY A 79 12.91 -30.48 10.15
C GLY A 79 12.27 -30.01 8.85
N VAL A 80 13.02 -29.15 8.15
CA VAL A 80 12.66 -28.60 6.86
C VAL A 80 13.65 -29.09 5.80
N THR A 81 13.15 -29.82 4.82
CA THR A 81 13.95 -30.35 3.70
C THR A 81 13.63 -29.60 2.42
N GLN A 82 14.66 -29.07 1.76
CA GLN A 82 14.50 -28.41 0.45
C GLN A 82 14.24 -29.45 -0.66
N LEU A 83 13.10 -29.32 -1.32
CA LEU A 83 12.72 -30.17 -2.46
C LEU A 83 13.12 -29.53 -3.81
N ALA A 84 13.10 -28.21 -3.86
CA ALA A 84 13.56 -27.45 -5.01
C ALA A 84 14.23 -26.14 -4.54
N PRO A 85 15.42 -25.81 -5.10
CA PRO A 85 16.12 -24.58 -4.71
C PRO A 85 15.39 -23.34 -5.21
N PRO A 86 15.66 -22.16 -4.60
CA PRO A 86 15.14 -20.90 -5.10
C PRO A 86 15.71 -20.57 -6.48
N GLY A 87 14.91 -19.85 -7.28
CA GLY A 87 15.35 -19.21 -8.50
C GLY A 87 16.14 -17.93 -8.26
N GLU A 88 16.83 -17.46 -9.27
CA GLU A 88 17.66 -16.26 -9.18
C GLU A 88 16.85 -14.96 -9.27
N LYS A 89 15.70 -14.98 -9.96
CA LYS A 89 14.90 -13.79 -10.25
C LYS A 89 13.81 -13.60 -9.20
N MET A 90 13.88 -12.49 -8.45
CA MET A 90 12.85 -12.04 -7.54
C MET A 90 12.08 -10.85 -8.12
N ARG A 91 10.78 -10.74 -7.77
CA ARG A 91 9.92 -9.59 -8.03
C ARG A 91 8.90 -9.46 -6.91
N ILE A 92 9.37 -9.21 -5.67
CA ILE A 92 8.48 -9.04 -4.53
C ILE A 92 7.62 -7.78 -4.68
N CYS A 93 6.36 -7.84 -4.32
CA CYS A 93 5.43 -6.74 -4.50
C CYS A 93 5.75 -5.56 -3.56
N SER A 94 6.09 -4.40 -4.11
CA SER A 94 6.38 -3.19 -3.32
C SER A 94 5.16 -2.68 -2.54
N PHE A 95 3.96 -2.98 -3.01
CA PHE A 95 2.71 -2.60 -2.36
C PHE A 95 2.48 -3.34 -1.02
N LEU A 96 3.22 -4.41 -0.74
CA LEU A 96 3.22 -5.07 0.56
C LEU A 96 3.62 -4.09 1.66
N TRP A 97 4.68 -3.33 1.46
CA TRP A 97 5.14 -2.35 2.45
C TRP A 97 4.26 -1.10 2.50
N SER A 98 3.88 -0.56 1.34
CA SER A 98 3.11 0.69 1.29
C SER A 98 1.72 0.54 1.92
N TYR A 99 1.02 -0.59 1.70
CA TYR A 99 -0.36 -0.75 2.14
C TYR A 99 -0.69 -2.12 2.73
N TYR A 100 -0.39 -3.22 2.00
CA TYR A 100 -1.01 -4.51 2.24
C TYR A 100 -0.47 -5.25 3.46
N GLY A 101 0.84 -5.16 3.68
CA GLY A 101 1.51 -5.87 4.76
C GLY A 101 1.08 -5.38 6.15
N TYR A 102 1.07 -6.32 7.09
CA TYR A 102 0.76 -5.98 8.47
C TYR A 102 1.91 -5.18 9.11
N PRO A 103 1.67 -4.11 9.89
CA PRO A 103 2.71 -3.20 10.39
C PRO A 103 3.87 -3.88 11.12
N THR A 104 3.58 -4.93 11.89
CA THR A 104 4.61 -5.66 12.65
C THR A 104 5.32 -6.75 11.84
N SER A 105 4.94 -6.96 10.58
CA SER A 105 5.62 -7.89 9.68
C SER A 105 6.89 -7.30 9.08
N SER A 106 7.81 -8.20 8.73
CA SER A 106 9.00 -7.89 7.94
C SER A 106 9.04 -8.83 6.74
N TYR A 107 9.48 -8.30 5.60
CA TYR A 107 9.70 -9.07 4.38
C TYR A 107 11.10 -8.79 3.86
N GLU A 108 11.84 -9.83 3.51
CA GLU A 108 13.22 -9.72 3.02
C GLU A 108 14.08 -8.80 3.91
N GLY A 109 13.88 -8.89 5.23
CA GLY A 109 14.62 -8.11 6.23
C GLY A 109 14.13 -6.67 6.46
N THR A 110 13.15 -6.17 5.71
CA THR A 110 12.60 -4.81 5.91
C THR A 110 11.24 -4.85 6.59
N ASN A 111 11.14 -4.22 7.76
CA ASN A 111 9.89 -4.10 8.50
C ASN A 111 8.94 -3.10 7.82
N VAL A 112 7.65 -3.44 7.81
CA VAL A 112 6.59 -2.66 7.14
C VAL A 112 6.43 -1.27 7.78
N GLU A 113 6.32 -1.18 9.09
CA GLU A 113 6.11 0.09 9.80
C GLU A 113 7.29 1.03 9.63
N ILE A 114 8.51 0.51 9.74
CA ILE A 114 9.74 1.29 9.55
C ILE A 114 9.86 1.82 8.12
N MET A 115 9.50 0.99 7.13
CA MET A 115 9.45 1.46 5.74
C MET A 115 8.48 2.63 5.58
N ARG A 116 7.28 2.54 6.16
CA ARG A 116 6.27 3.61 6.08
C ARG A 116 6.74 4.90 6.73
N TYR A 117 7.46 4.82 7.86
CA TYR A 117 8.07 6.02 8.49
C TYR A 117 9.11 6.65 7.56
N ARG A 118 10.05 5.87 7.01
CA ARG A 118 11.04 6.37 6.05
C ARG A 118 10.38 7.03 4.84
N ASN A 119 9.33 6.42 4.33
CA ASN A 119 8.58 6.94 3.20
C ASN A 119 7.94 8.31 3.51
N GLY A 120 7.36 8.45 4.71
CA GLY A 120 6.86 9.74 5.20
C GLY A 120 7.94 10.80 5.32
N GLN A 121 9.12 10.43 5.85
CA GLN A 121 10.28 11.34 5.96
C GLN A 121 10.75 11.86 4.60
N ILE A 122 10.79 10.99 3.57
CA ILE A 122 11.18 11.40 2.21
C ILE A 122 10.19 12.44 1.65
N MET A 123 8.88 12.20 1.80
CA MET A 123 7.86 13.18 1.36
C MET A 123 7.97 14.51 2.09
N ALA A 124 8.26 14.48 3.40
CA ALA A 124 8.43 15.70 4.18
C ALA A 124 9.63 16.54 3.71
N LYS A 125 10.77 15.91 3.40
CA LYS A 125 11.95 16.62 2.87
C LYS A 125 11.63 17.36 1.58
N GLU A 126 10.94 16.71 0.64
CA GLU A 126 10.53 17.35 -0.61
C GLU A 126 9.58 18.54 -0.38
N ASP A 127 8.67 18.45 0.58
CA ASP A 127 7.73 19.53 0.90
C ASP A 127 8.41 20.66 1.68
N MET A 128 9.38 20.38 2.53
CA MET A 128 10.20 21.39 3.21
C MET A 128 11.02 22.21 2.21
N GLU A 129 11.64 21.56 1.22
CA GLU A 129 12.36 22.24 0.15
C GLU A 129 11.47 23.20 -0.68
N LYS A 130 10.18 22.91 -0.75
CA LYS A 130 9.16 23.73 -1.44
C LYS A 130 8.50 24.77 -0.52
N GLY A 131 8.85 24.80 0.78
CA GLY A 131 8.28 25.70 1.79
C GLY A 131 6.83 25.38 2.17
N ILE A 132 6.30 24.22 1.80
CA ILE A 132 4.89 23.85 2.05
C ILE A 132 4.63 23.62 3.54
N THR A 133 5.62 23.13 4.26
CA THR A 133 5.50 22.79 5.69
C THR A 133 5.33 24.01 6.61
N GLU A 134 5.75 25.19 6.16
CA GLU A 134 5.72 26.43 6.96
C GLU A 134 4.30 26.92 7.28
N GLU A 135 3.31 26.57 6.44
CA GLU A 135 1.94 26.99 6.57
C GLU A 135 1.04 25.97 7.30
N LEU A 136 1.57 24.78 7.58
CA LEU A 136 0.78 23.67 8.15
C LEU A 136 0.63 23.78 9.66
N ASP A 137 -0.59 23.61 10.16
CA ASP A 137 -0.84 23.46 11.59
C ASP A 137 -0.65 22.01 12.06
N TYR A 138 -1.13 21.05 11.27
CA TYR A 138 -1.06 19.63 11.63
C TYR A 138 -0.84 18.71 10.42
N VAL A 139 -0.13 17.61 10.69
CA VAL A 139 -0.05 16.44 9.81
C VAL A 139 -0.94 15.34 10.37
N SER A 140 -1.69 14.66 9.52
CA SER A 140 -2.56 13.54 9.87
C SER A 140 -2.47 12.42 8.85
N GLY A 141 -2.78 11.20 9.27
CA GLY A 141 -2.94 10.06 8.37
C GLY A 141 -4.40 9.73 8.10
N VAL A 142 -4.69 9.34 6.87
CA VAL A 142 -5.98 8.69 6.61
C VAL A 142 -5.99 7.34 7.35
N PRO A 143 -6.92 7.12 8.29
CA PRO A 143 -6.93 5.91 9.10
C PRO A 143 -7.27 4.65 8.28
N ASP A 144 -6.56 3.51 8.50
CA ASP A 144 -5.43 3.36 9.42
C ASP A 144 -4.09 3.34 8.66
N SER A 145 -4.12 3.08 7.34
CA SER A 145 -2.96 2.79 6.47
C SER A 145 -2.06 4.00 6.21
N GLY A 146 -2.64 5.20 6.15
CA GLY A 146 -1.88 6.44 6.00
C GLY A 146 -1.16 6.90 7.27
N THR A 147 -1.60 6.43 8.44
CA THR A 147 -1.10 6.89 9.74
C THR A 147 0.42 6.75 9.92
N PRO A 148 1.07 5.60 9.65
CA PRO A 148 2.51 5.51 9.86
C PRO A 148 3.32 6.38 8.89
N HIS A 149 2.86 6.57 7.65
CA HIS A 149 3.46 7.51 6.72
C HIS A 149 3.38 8.95 7.26
N ALA A 150 2.22 9.34 7.79
CA ALA A 150 2.01 10.66 8.39
C ALA A 150 2.88 10.88 9.64
N ILE A 151 3.07 9.87 10.47
CA ILE A 151 3.99 9.94 11.63
C ILE A 151 5.43 10.18 11.14
N GLY A 152 5.87 9.45 10.11
CA GLY A 152 7.19 9.67 9.51
C GLY A 152 7.35 11.08 8.95
N TYR A 153 6.32 11.59 8.28
CA TYR A 153 6.28 12.95 7.76
C TYR A 153 6.37 13.99 8.89
N ALA A 154 5.55 13.87 9.92
CA ALA A 154 5.52 14.78 11.06
C ALA A 154 6.86 14.81 11.81
N ASN A 155 7.48 13.65 12.01
CA ASN A 155 8.78 13.53 12.68
C ASN A 155 9.93 14.21 11.92
N GLU A 156 9.85 14.29 10.59
CA GLU A 156 10.89 14.93 9.77
C GLU A 156 10.65 16.42 9.60
N SER A 157 9.38 16.84 9.46
CA SER A 157 9.01 18.23 9.18
C SER A 157 8.89 19.11 10.42
N ASP A 158 8.92 18.53 11.62
CA ASP A 158 8.60 19.18 12.90
C ASP A 158 7.17 19.77 12.97
N VAL A 159 6.30 19.46 12.00
CA VAL A 159 4.86 19.79 12.05
C VAL A 159 4.15 18.78 12.95
N PRO A 160 3.38 19.22 13.96
CA PRO A 160 2.75 18.30 14.91
C PRO A 160 1.81 17.29 14.24
N PHE A 161 1.92 16.01 14.63
CA PHE A 161 0.95 15.00 14.25
C PHE A 161 -0.32 15.15 15.06
N ALA A 162 -1.48 15.21 14.40
CA ALA A 162 -2.79 15.25 15.05
C ALA A 162 -3.77 14.26 14.40
N ARG A 163 -4.88 14.01 15.08
CA ARG A 163 -5.99 13.20 14.56
C ARG A 163 -7.25 14.06 14.49
N PRO A 164 -7.44 14.88 13.45
CA PRO A 164 -8.57 15.80 13.32
C PRO A 164 -9.92 15.08 13.30
N TYR A 165 -9.94 13.82 12.89
CA TYR A 165 -11.10 12.96 13.03
C TYR A 165 -10.71 11.55 13.45
N ILE A 166 -11.67 10.86 14.07
CA ILE A 166 -11.52 9.49 14.52
C ILE A 166 -12.54 8.61 13.80
N LYS A 167 -12.07 7.44 13.36
CA LYS A 167 -12.94 6.43 12.78
C LYS A 167 -13.71 5.70 13.89
N TYR A 168 -15.02 5.77 13.84
CA TYR A 168 -15.87 5.03 14.77
C TYR A 168 -15.98 3.56 14.37
N THR A 169 -15.31 2.69 15.09
CA THR A 169 -15.19 1.27 14.75
C THR A 169 -16.16 0.30 15.47
N PRO A 170 -16.83 0.64 16.60
CA PRO A 170 -17.41 -0.38 17.47
C PRO A 170 -18.60 -1.16 16.93
N THR A 171 -19.35 -0.68 15.94
CA THR A 171 -20.72 -1.23 15.72
C THR A 171 -21.12 -1.50 14.27
N TRP A 172 -20.29 -1.28 13.26
CA TRP A 172 -20.76 -1.33 11.87
C TRP A 172 -19.95 -2.28 10.99
N ALA A 173 -20.68 -3.15 10.28
CA ALA A 173 -20.14 -3.90 9.16
C ALA A 173 -19.42 -2.98 8.15
N ARG A 174 -18.48 -3.54 7.38
CA ARG A 174 -17.73 -2.77 6.37
C ARG A 174 -18.68 -2.02 5.44
N SER A 175 -18.37 -0.77 5.08
CA SER A 175 -19.23 0.18 4.35
C SER A 175 -19.69 -0.28 2.94
N PHE A 176 -19.20 -1.40 2.43
CA PHE A 176 -19.61 -1.99 1.16
C PHE A 176 -20.77 -3.00 1.27
N THR A 177 -21.28 -3.28 2.46
CA THR A 177 -22.38 -4.23 2.69
C THR A 177 -23.76 -3.71 2.28
N PRO A 178 -24.10 -2.39 2.39
CA PRO A 178 -25.37 -1.86 1.95
C PRO A 178 -25.51 -1.81 0.42
N GLN A 179 -26.73 -2.07 -0.07
CA GLN A 179 -27.02 -2.13 -1.50
C GLN A 179 -27.21 -0.76 -2.16
N SER A 180 -27.63 0.27 -1.40
CA SER A 180 -27.87 1.62 -1.94
C SER A 180 -26.70 2.60 -1.71
N GLN A 181 -26.47 3.51 -2.66
CA GLN A 181 -25.44 4.55 -2.55
C GLN A 181 -25.75 5.52 -1.41
N THR A 182 -27.02 5.85 -1.18
CA THR A 182 -27.47 6.75 -0.11
C THR A 182 -27.17 6.20 1.28
N GLU A 183 -27.40 4.89 1.49
CA GLU A 183 -27.05 4.22 2.75
C GLU A 183 -25.53 4.13 2.95
N ARG A 184 -24.77 3.88 1.88
CA ARG A 184 -23.30 3.87 1.93
C ARG A 184 -22.74 5.22 2.36
N SER A 185 -23.22 6.33 1.78
CA SER A 185 -22.80 7.69 2.14
C SER A 185 -23.21 8.04 3.57
N ARG A 186 -24.41 7.62 4.02
CA ARG A 186 -24.85 7.83 5.40
C ARG A 186 -23.99 7.07 6.40
N ILE A 187 -23.65 5.81 6.12
CA ILE A 187 -22.77 4.99 6.96
C ILE A 187 -21.35 5.55 6.98
N ALA A 188 -20.84 6.05 5.85
CA ALA A 188 -19.53 6.68 5.77
C ALA A 188 -19.45 7.93 6.67
N LYS A 189 -20.46 8.82 6.61
CA LYS A 189 -20.56 9.99 7.50
C LYS A 189 -20.66 9.64 8.98
N MET A 190 -21.34 8.54 9.33
CA MET A 190 -21.43 8.07 10.73
C MET A 190 -20.14 7.46 11.27
N LYS A 191 -19.17 7.16 10.40
CA LYS A 191 -17.90 6.54 10.79
C LYS A 191 -16.81 7.56 11.14
N GLN A 192 -17.00 8.82 10.81
CA GLN A 192 -16.02 9.88 11.06
C GLN A 192 -16.56 10.80 12.14
N ILE A 193 -15.81 10.93 13.23
CA ILE A 193 -16.12 11.85 14.33
C ILE A 193 -15.06 12.95 14.33
N ALA A 194 -15.49 14.19 14.07
CA ALA A 194 -14.62 15.37 14.05
C ALA A 194 -14.18 15.77 15.46
N ILE A 195 -12.96 16.28 15.55
CA ILE A 195 -12.45 17.02 16.69
C ILE A 195 -12.31 18.47 16.22
N HIS A 196 -13.32 19.29 16.50
CA HIS A 196 -13.44 20.65 15.95
C HIS A 196 -12.22 21.52 16.26
N GLU A 197 -11.64 21.41 17.45
CA GLU A 197 -10.46 22.15 17.88
C GLU A 197 -9.21 21.85 17.05
N LEU A 198 -9.19 20.71 16.36
CA LEU A 198 -8.11 20.29 15.47
C LEU A 198 -8.42 20.54 13.99
N ILE A 199 -9.63 21.07 13.66
CA ILE A 199 -10.06 21.31 12.28
C ILE A 199 -10.32 22.78 12.00
N GLU A 200 -11.06 23.46 12.89
CA GLU A 200 -11.53 24.83 12.68
C GLU A 200 -10.35 25.79 12.50
N ASP A 201 -10.35 26.54 11.39
CA ASP A 201 -9.31 27.48 10.99
C ASP A 201 -7.90 26.88 10.88
N LYS A 202 -7.77 25.58 10.62
CA LYS A 202 -6.49 24.87 10.49
C LYS A 202 -6.11 24.56 9.06
N ASN A 203 -4.81 24.65 8.78
CA ASN A 203 -4.17 24.13 7.59
C ASN A 203 -3.72 22.69 7.85
N LEU A 204 -4.37 21.73 7.21
CA LEU A 204 -4.21 20.31 7.48
C LEU A 204 -3.50 19.62 6.32
N LEU A 205 -2.50 18.79 6.61
CA LEU A 205 -1.92 17.88 5.64
C LEU A 205 -2.30 16.44 6.00
N PHE A 206 -2.90 15.75 5.06
CA PHE A 206 -3.22 14.33 5.19
C PHE A 206 -2.31 13.48 4.32
N VAL A 207 -1.83 12.38 4.88
CA VAL A 207 -1.11 11.35 4.14
C VAL A 207 -2.01 10.12 4.03
N ASP A 208 -2.19 9.61 2.81
CA ASP A 208 -2.83 8.32 2.53
C ASP A 208 -1.82 7.37 1.90
N ASP A 209 -2.01 6.07 2.05
CA ASP A 209 -1.13 5.07 1.44
C ASP A 209 -1.19 5.10 -0.09
N SER A 210 -2.37 5.34 -0.65
CA SER A 210 -2.59 5.38 -2.10
C SER A 210 -3.92 6.01 -2.50
N ILE A 211 -3.97 6.63 -3.69
CA ILE A 211 -5.20 7.14 -4.27
C ILE A 211 -5.60 6.24 -5.46
N VAL A 212 -6.56 5.35 -5.23
CA VAL A 212 -7.04 4.42 -6.26
C VAL A 212 -8.26 4.96 -7.00
N ARG A 213 -9.40 5.07 -6.31
CA ARG A 213 -10.67 5.56 -6.88
C ARG A 213 -11.00 6.98 -6.48
N GLY A 214 -10.51 7.42 -5.33
CA GLY A 214 -10.67 8.75 -4.77
C GLY A 214 -12.05 9.07 -4.16
N THR A 215 -13.05 8.19 -4.27
CA THR A 215 -14.42 8.48 -3.80
C THR A 215 -14.49 8.72 -2.29
N GLN A 216 -13.87 7.85 -1.49
CA GLN A 216 -13.85 8.01 -0.02
C GLN A 216 -13.02 9.23 0.40
N LEU A 217 -11.96 9.51 -0.34
CA LEU A 217 -11.09 10.63 -0.06
C LEU A 217 -11.82 11.95 -0.26
N LYS A 218 -12.62 12.09 -1.34
CA LYS A 218 -13.46 13.26 -1.56
C LYS A 218 -14.44 13.49 -0.41
N GLU A 219 -15.14 12.43 0.02
CA GLU A 219 -16.09 12.52 1.14
C GLU A 219 -15.39 12.97 2.43
N THR A 220 -14.15 12.55 2.68
CA THR A 220 -13.35 12.97 3.84
C THR A 220 -12.96 14.44 3.75
N VAL A 221 -12.58 14.91 2.57
CA VAL A 221 -12.19 16.32 2.37
C VAL A 221 -13.39 17.25 2.50
N ASP A 222 -14.51 16.91 1.87
CA ASP A 222 -15.76 17.66 2.04
C ASP A 222 -16.16 17.72 3.52
N PHE A 223 -16.03 16.61 4.26
CA PHE A 223 -16.27 16.56 5.71
C PHE A 223 -15.35 17.52 6.50
N LEU A 224 -14.07 17.61 6.16
CA LEU A 224 -13.12 18.51 6.83
C LEU A 224 -13.47 19.98 6.58
N TYR A 225 -13.80 20.36 5.34
CA TYR A 225 -14.25 21.72 5.04
C TYR A 225 -15.59 22.06 5.67
N ASP A 226 -16.55 21.13 5.72
CA ASP A 226 -17.82 21.27 6.42
C ASP A 226 -17.64 21.51 7.94
N ASN A 227 -16.50 21.07 8.50
CA ASN A 227 -16.10 21.30 9.89
C ASN A 227 -15.12 22.47 10.08
N GLY A 228 -14.95 23.33 9.08
CA GLY A 228 -14.24 24.59 9.18
C GLY A 228 -12.73 24.54 8.90
N ALA A 229 -12.21 23.48 8.24
CA ALA A 229 -10.81 23.47 7.82
C ALA A 229 -10.50 24.63 6.89
N LYS A 230 -9.37 25.32 7.11
CA LYS A 230 -8.91 26.43 6.28
C LYS A 230 -8.30 25.94 4.98
N SER A 231 -7.49 24.90 5.04
CA SER A 231 -6.93 24.21 3.89
C SER A 231 -6.76 22.72 4.16
N VAL A 232 -6.84 21.91 3.09
CA VAL A 232 -6.61 20.46 3.16
C VAL A 232 -5.62 20.07 2.07
N HIS A 233 -4.40 19.75 2.46
CA HIS A 233 -3.34 19.26 1.61
C HIS A 233 -3.31 17.73 1.64
N MET A 234 -3.05 17.08 0.50
CA MET A 234 -3.03 15.64 0.40
C MET A 234 -1.68 15.14 -0.12
N ARG A 235 -1.18 14.08 0.51
CA ARG A 235 0.01 13.33 0.07
C ARG A 235 -0.33 11.86 -0.08
N SER A 236 -0.02 11.30 -1.24
CA SER A 236 -0.09 9.85 -1.47
C SER A 236 1.27 9.25 -1.23
N ALA A 237 1.34 8.25 -0.34
CA ALA A 237 2.59 7.58 0.03
C ALA A 237 3.13 6.63 -1.07
N CYS A 238 2.48 6.59 -2.22
CA CYS A 238 2.97 5.89 -3.40
C CYS A 238 2.74 6.71 -4.68
N PRO A 239 3.43 6.38 -5.79
CA PRO A 239 3.22 7.01 -7.08
C PRO A 239 1.78 6.86 -7.58
N PRO A 240 1.35 7.67 -8.56
CA PRO A 240 0.05 7.48 -9.22
C PRO A 240 -0.09 6.07 -9.76
N ILE A 241 -1.17 5.38 -9.39
CA ILE A 241 -1.43 4.02 -9.88
C ILE A 241 -1.91 4.10 -11.33
N MET A 242 -1.07 3.65 -12.26
CA MET A 242 -1.32 3.72 -13.70
C MET A 242 -1.87 2.41 -14.29
N TYR A 243 -1.60 1.28 -13.63
CA TYR A 243 -1.95 -0.04 -14.11
C TYR A 243 -2.67 -0.85 -13.03
N LYS A 244 -3.73 -1.54 -13.42
CA LYS A 244 -4.36 -2.54 -12.58
C LYS A 244 -3.38 -3.71 -12.36
N CYS A 245 -3.25 -4.16 -11.12
CA CYS A 245 -2.40 -5.32 -10.84
C CYS A 245 -2.94 -6.57 -11.51
N LYS A 246 -2.12 -7.24 -12.31
CA LYS A 246 -2.44 -8.51 -12.97
C LYS A 246 -1.94 -9.75 -12.23
N TYR A 247 -1.16 -9.54 -11.16
CA TYR A 247 -0.49 -10.62 -10.43
C TYR A 247 -1.15 -10.97 -9.11
N LEU A 248 -1.68 -9.97 -8.42
CA LEU A 248 -2.25 -10.10 -7.08
C LEU A 248 -3.69 -9.57 -7.10
N ASN A 249 -4.59 -10.27 -6.44
CA ASN A 249 -6.00 -9.86 -6.39
C ASN A 249 -6.27 -8.83 -5.27
N PHE A 250 -5.44 -7.81 -5.14
CA PHE A 250 -5.61 -6.74 -4.15
C PHE A 250 -6.79 -5.83 -4.45
N SER A 251 -6.98 -5.54 -5.72
CA SER A 251 -8.02 -4.64 -6.18
C SER A 251 -9.18 -5.42 -6.78
N ARG A 252 -10.38 -5.14 -6.29
CA ARG A 252 -11.63 -5.59 -6.93
C ARG A 252 -11.94 -4.81 -8.21
N SER A 253 -11.02 -3.99 -8.70
CA SER A 253 -11.17 -3.27 -9.95
C SER A 253 -11.27 -4.25 -11.11
N THR A 254 -12.36 -4.16 -11.85
CA THR A 254 -12.59 -4.99 -13.05
C THR A 254 -12.04 -4.32 -14.30
N SER A 255 -11.83 -3.00 -14.25
CA SER A 255 -11.37 -2.17 -15.38
C SER A 255 -10.26 -1.22 -14.96
N GLU A 256 -9.36 -0.87 -15.89
CA GLU A 256 -8.39 0.21 -15.75
C GLU A 256 -9.07 1.56 -15.47
N MET A 257 -10.30 1.74 -15.95
CA MET A 257 -11.11 2.94 -15.74
C MET A 257 -11.66 3.08 -14.31
N ASP A 258 -11.44 2.08 -13.44
CA ASP A 258 -11.68 2.23 -12.00
C ASP A 258 -10.61 3.10 -11.33
N LEU A 259 -9.44 3.28 -11.95
CA LEU A 259 -8.35 4.12 -11.47
C LEU A 259 -8.66 5.59 -11.74
N ILE A 260 -8.55 6.43 -10.72
CA ILE A 260 -8.75 7.89 -10.86
C ILE A 260 -7.78 8.49 -11.88
N THR A 261 -6.54 8.02 -11.89
CA THR A 261 -5.51 8.44 -12.82
C THR A 261 -5.95 8.23 -14.27
N ARG A 262 -6.42 7.02 -14.62
CA ARG A 262 -6.90 6.68 -15.96
C ARG A 262 -8.11 7.50 -16.39
N ARG A 263 -9.07 7.72 -15.49
CA ARG A 263 -10.24 8.57 -15.76
C ARG A 263 -9.83 10.02 -16.01
N THR A 264 -8.92 10.53 -15.18
CA THR A 264 -8.46 11.92 -15.33
C THR A 264 -7.64 12.10 -16.60
N ILE A 265 -6.78 11.15 -16.97
CA ILE A 265 -6.05 11.18 -18.25
C ILE A 265 -7.02 11.16 -19.44
N LEU A 266 -8.05 10.33 -19.40
CA LEU A 266 -9.08 10.30 -20.44
C LEU A 266 -9.81 11.64 -20.57
N GLU A 267 -10.09 12.32 -19.47
CA GLU A 267 -10.70 13.65 -19.45
C GLU A 267 -9.77 14.73 -20.00
N LEU A 268 -8.45 14.63 -19.76
CA LEU A 268 -7.45 15.62 -20.18
C LEU A 268 -7.07 15.50 -21.66
N GLU A 269 -6.78 14.30 -22.15
CA GLU A 269 -6.24 14.07 -23.50
C GLU A 269 -6.98 12.96 -24.30
N GLY A 270 -8.11 12.45 -23.78
CA GLY A 270 -8.79 11.34 -24.43
C GLY A 270 -7.95 10.05 -24.41
N HIS A 271 -8.18 9.17 -25.37
CA HIS A 271 -7.45 7.89 -25.46
C HIS A 271 -5.96 8.05 -25.81
N GLU A 272 -5.58 9.16 -26.46
CA GLU A 272 -4.19 9.45 -26.81
C GLU A 272 -3.30 9.59 -25.56
N GLY A 273 -3.84 10.12 -24.46
CA GLY A 273 -3.13 10.25 -23.19
C GLY A 273 -2.63 8.90 -22.62
N PHE A 274 -3.23 7.78 -23.01
CA PHE A 274 -2.78 6.46 -22.56
C PHE A 274 -1.45 6.01 -23.19
N ASN A 275 -0.98 6.66 -24.22
CA ASN A 275 0.33 6.44 -24.80
C ASN A 275 1.47 7.11 -24.00
N HIS A 276 1.12 7.94 -23.01
CA HIS A 276 2.04 8.79 -22.23
C HIS A 276 1.97 8.54 -20.73
N LEU A 277 1.63 7.31 -20.29
CA LEU A 277 1.44 6.99 -18.87
C LEU A 277 2.70 7.15 -18.02
N ASP A 278 3.87 6.97 -18.61
CA ASP A 278 5.16 7.21 -18.00
C ASP A 278 5.37 8.70 -17.66
N GLU A 279 4.98 9.60 -18.56
CA GLU A 279 5.01 11.04 -18.30
C GLU A 279 4.00 11.43 -17.21
N TYR A 280 2.77 10.91 -17.28
CA TYR A 280 1.74 11.16 -16.26
C TYR A 280 2.12 10.65 -14.86
N SER A 281 2.95 9.63 -14.77
CA SER A 281 3.39 9.09 -13.47
C SER A 281 4.40 9.99 -12.74
N ARG A 282 5.07 10.90 -13.43
CA ARG A 282 6.16 11.73 -12.93
C ARG A 282 5.70 13.14 -12.54
N SER A 283 6.34 13.72 -11.51
CA SER A 283 6.04 15.09 -11.04
C SER A 283 6.76 16.18 -11.84
N ASP A 284 7.88 15.84 -12.46
CA ASP A 284 8.75 16.76 -13.22
C ASP A 284 8.29 16.98 -14.67
N THR A 285 7.23 16.33 -15.12
CA THR A 285 6.65 16.48 -16.47
C THR A 285 5.39 17.36 -16.45
N GLU A 286 5.12 18.03 -17.56
CA GLU A 286 3.90 18.82 -17.72
C GLU A 286 2.62 17.97 -17.58
N ARG A 287 2.59 16.76 -18.18
CA ARG A 287 1.49 15.82 -18.06
C ARG A 287 1.25 15.38 -16.64
N GLY A 288 2.33 15.06 -15.91
CA GLY A 288 2.25 14.67 -14.51
C GLY A 288 1.74 15.80 -13.62
N GLN A 289 2.16 17.03 -13.85
CA GLN A 289 1.66 18.21 -13.13
C GLN A 289 0.17 18.47 -13.44
N ASN A 290 -0.23 18.34 -14.71
CA ASN A 290 -1.63 18.50 -15.12
C ASN A 290 -2.53 17.42 -14.49
N LEU A 291 -2.06 16.16 -14.40
CA LEU A 291 -2.78 15.10 -13.71
C LEU A 291 -3.02 15.44 -12.23
N ARG A 292 -1.97 15.89 -11.53
CA ARG A 292 -2.05 16.27 -10.11
C ARG A 292 -3.02 17.41 -9.90
N ARG A 293 -2.92 18.45 -10.74
CA ARG A 293 -3.82 19.60 -10.70
C ARG A 293 -5.27 19.20 -10.92
N ALA A 294 -5.55 18.41 -11.96
CA ALA A 294 -6.90 17.96 -12.27
C ALA A 294 -7.51 17.09 -11.15
N ILE A 295 -6.74 16.20 -10.52
CA ILE A 295 -7.21 15.43 -9.38
C ILE A 295 -7.39 16.32 -8.15
N CYS A 296 -6.48 17.27 -7.91
CA CYS A 296 -6.55 18.26 -6.84
C CYS A 296 -7.84 19.07 -6.89
N GLU A 297 -8.16 19.64 -8.06
CA GLU A 297 -9.40 20.39 -8.32
C GLU A 297 -10.65 19.52 -8.14
N LYS A 298 -10.64 18.28 -8.67
CA LYS A 298 -11.75 17.35 -8.60
C LYS A 298 -12.15 16.98 -7.16
N PHE A 299 -11.17 16.95 -6.26
CA PHE A 299 -11.38 16.57 -4.87
C PHE A 299 -11.28 17.74 -3.89
N HIS A 300 -11.15 18.97 -4.38
CA HIS A 300 -11.05 20.20 -3.59
C HIS A 300 -9.86 20.23 -2.63
N PHE A 301 -8.74 19.57 -2.98
CA PHE A 301 -7.51 19.72 -2.20
C PHE A 301 -6.90 21.10 -2.39
N SER A 302 -6.24 21.62 -1.36
CA SER A 302 -5.38 22.81 -1.49
C SER A 302 -4.08 22.48 -2.24
N SER A 303 -3.54 21.28 -2.06
CA SER A 303 -2.46 20.71 -2.88
C SER A 303 -2.49 19.19 -2.87
N LEU A 304 -1.93 18.57 -3.91
CA LEU A 304 -1.77 17.13 -4.04
C LEU A 304 -0.39 16.80 -4.58
N GLU A 305 0.34 15.94 -3.85
CA GLU A 305 1.55 15.30 -4.36
C GLU A 305 1.51 13.78 -4.12
N PHE A 306 2.20 13.06 -5.00
CA PHE A 306 2.43 11.64 -4.89
C PHE A 306 3.90 11.40 -4.62
N GLN A 307 4.20 10.41 -3.80
CA GLN A 307 5.56 9.93 -3.63
C GLN A 307 6.14 9.51 -4.98
N SER A 308 7.43 9.75 -5.19
CA SER A 308 8.14 9.26 -6.37
C SER A 308 8.37 7.75 -6.30
N LEU A 309 8.58 7.12 -7.46
CA LEU A 309 8.92 5.69 -7.50
C LEU A 309 10.26 5.43 -6.81
N GLU A 310 11.21 6.31 -7.02
CA GLU A 310 12.53 6.30 -6.41
C GLU A 310 12.43 6.40 -4.88
N GLY A 311 11.59 7.30 -4.36
CA GLY A 311 11.36 7.47 -2.93
C GLY A 311 10.74 6.23 -2.27
N VAL A 312 9.79 5.55 -2.95
CA VAL A 312 9.26 4.27 -2.45
C VAL A 312 10.35 3.20 -2.41
N ILE A 313 11.14 3.06 -3.47
CA ILE A 313 12.25 2.09 -3.55
C ILE A 313 13.29 2.37 -2.46
N GLU A 314 13.67 3.63 -2.27
CA GLU A 314 14.61 4.06 -1.23
C GLU A 314 14.07 3.71 0.17
N SER A 315 12.79 3.96 0.43
CA SER A 315 12.18 3.67 1.74
C SER A 315 12.12 2.16 2.04
N ILE A 316 11.95 1.31 1.04
CA ILE A 316 12.04 -0.15 1.18
C ILE A 316 13.50 -0.57 1.45
N GLY A 317 14.47 0.08 0.79
CA GLY A 317 15.90 -0.19 0.98
C GLY A 317 16.37 -1.50 0.35
N MET A 318 15.69 -1.96 -0.72
CA MET A 318 16.05 -3.15 -1.49
C MET A 318 16.53 -2.80 -2.89
N ASP A 319 17.27 -3.71 -3.50
CA ASP A 319 17.64 -3.63 -4.91
C ASP A 319 16.38 -3.48 -5.79
N PRO A 320 16.27 -2.42 -6.60
CA PRO A 320 15.13 -2.18 -7.48
C PRO A 320 14.81 -3.36 -8.40
N CYS A 321 15.85 -4.12 -8.79
CA CYS A 321 15.70 -5.31 -9.62
C CYS A 321 14.95 -6.47 -8.93
N LYS A 322 14.79 -6.43 -7.61
CA LYS A 322 14.04 -7.43 -6.83
C LYS A 322 12.61 -7.02 -6.55
N LEU A 323 12.23 -5.78 -6.86
CA LEU A 323 10.91 -5.22 -6.57
C LEU A 323 9.97 -5.31 -7.77
N CYS A 324 8.70 -5.63 -7.51
CA CYS A 324 7.62 -5.47 -8.48
C CYS A 324 6.99 -4.09 -8.29
N THR A 325 7.09 -3.27 -9.34
CA THR A 325 6.53 -1.91 -9.39
C THR A 325 5.52 -1.74 -10.52
N TYR A 326 4.99 -2.86 -11.02
CA TYR A 326 4.13 -2.92 -12.20
C TYR A 326 2.92 -1.95 -12.13
N CYS A 327 2.26 -1.82 -10.98
CA CYS A 327 1.09 -0.96 -10.83
C CYS A 327 1.38 0.53 -11.08
N TRP A 328 2.62 0.95 -10.97
CA TRP A 328 3.06 2.34 -11.17
C TRP A 328 3.66 2.60 -12.56
N ASN A 329 4.49 1.68 -13.08
CA ASN A 329 5.26 1.88 -14.30
C ASN A 329 4.98 0.87 -15.43
N GLY A 330 4.16 -0.16 -15.20
CA GLY A 330 3.84 -1.19 -16.19
C GLY A 330 4.99 -2.17 -16.52
N LYS A 331 6.12 -2.09 -15.81
CA LYS A 331 7.31 -2.93 -16.08
C LYS A 331 7.29 -4.20 -15.24
N GLU A 332 7.73 -5.30 -15.86
CA GLU A 332 7.87 -6.63 -15.24
C GLU A 332 9.30 -6.92 -14.78
#